data_31a79a9915eb1ce0d0986f54258a0b2d
#
_entry.id   31a79a9915eb1ce0d0986f54258a0b2d
#
_cell.length_a   1.000
_cell.length_b   1.000
_cell.length_c   1.000
_cell.angle_alpha   90.00
_cell.angle_beta   90.00
_cell.angle_gamma   90.00
#
_symmetry.space_group_name_H-M   'P 1'
#
loop_
_entity.id
_entity.type
_entity.pdbx_description
1 polymer ?
#
loop_
_entity_poly.entity_id
_entity_poly.type
_entity_poly.pdbx_seq_one_letter_code
_entity_poly.pdbx_strand_id
1 'polypeptide(L)'
;MKLINKYLNGNVTVTLFDNGTKIQEWNDDEGAHPDYPNSMDIKITNYCNAGCSYCHEKSTINGKHADLEYLLTILKDLPKGTELAIGGGNPLDHPKLLEFLTECKTIGIIPNLTVNYKHLSPVYLTFKQDYVDLLNKLLNQQLIYGLGISIPDDFEDYVINQFDKKDNIVYHVIAGVNELSILSKIKESPVKKCLILGYKQYGRGETYYSEEVKNCLEDWSCNLGQYIKKIHLSFDNLSLKQLNIKQYLTDEEWDRFYCGTDGAFTMYIDAVEQKYAMSSTNPNKYDLVGDIKSIFSNINSQVKQ
;
A
#
# COMPACT_ATOMS: atom_id res chain seq x y z
N MET A 1 -17.12 -14.87 -0.66
CA MET A 1 -17.13 -13.43 -0.97
C MET A 1 -18.43 -12.85 -0.41
N LYS A 2 -18.31 -12.05 0.64
CA LYS A 2 -19.44 -11.42 1.35
C LYS A 2 -19.31 -9.91 1.19
N LEU A 3 -20.43 -9.22 0.93
CA LEU A 3 -20.47 -7.76 0.83
C LEU A 3 -20.10 -7.14 2.20
N ILE A 4 -19.09 -6.25 2.22
CA ILE A 4 -18.77 -5.42 3.39
C ILE A 4 -19.56 -4.12 3.33
N ASN A 5 -19.48 -3.40 2.21
CA ASN A 5 -20.16 -2.13 2.04
C ASN A 5 -20.46 -1.82 0.57
N LYS A 6 -21.49 -1.01 0.34
CA LYS A 6 -21.77 -0.40 -0.95
C LYS A 6 -22.19 1.06 -0.70
N TYR A 7 -21.51 2.01 -1.35
CA TYR A 7 -21.75 3.42 -1.15
C TYR A 7 -21.55 4.22 -2.45
N LEU A 8 -22.15 5.40 -2.50
CA LEU A 8 -21.95 6.37 -3.58
C LEU A 8 -20.83 7.33 -3.19
N ASN A 9 -19.90 7.57 -4.11
CA ASN A 9 -18.77 8.47 -3.97
C ASN A 9 -18.73 9.40 -5.19
N GLY A 10 -19.31 10.60 -5.08
CA GLY A 10 -19.60 11.41 -6.25
C GLY A 10 -20.60 10.70 -7.18
N ASN A 11 -20.24 10.50 -8.46
CA ASN A 11 -21.02 9.68 -9.39
C ASN A 11 -20.57 8.21 -9.47
N VAL A 12 -19.61 7.79 -8.62
CA VAL A 12 -19.06 6.44 -8.61
C VAL A 12 -19.73 5.59 -7.54
N THR A 13 -20.31 4.48 -7.91
CA THR A 13 -20.77 3.44 -6.97
C THR A 13 -19.59 2.55 -6.61
N VAL A 14 -19.26 2.48 -5.33
CA VAL A 14 -18.17 1.62 -4.80
C VAL A 14 -18.80 0.44 -4.07
N THR A 15 -18.44 -0.78 -4.47
CA THR A 15 -18.87 -2.03 -3.83
C THR A 15 -17.63 -2.78 -3.33
N LEU A 16 -17.56 -3.06 -2.01
CA LEU A 16 -16.42 -3.70 -1.35
C LEU A 16 -16.82 -5.04 -0.73
N PHE A 17 -15.98 -6.05 -0.90
CA PHE A 17 -16.15 -7.41 -0.41
C PHE A 17 -15.06 -7.81 0.60
N ASP A 18 -15.37 -8.83 1.44
CA ASP A 18 -14.55 -9.33 2.55
C ASP A 18 -13.20 -9.96 2.13
N ASN A 19 -13.06 -10.29 0.85
CA ASN A 19 -11.82 -10.80 0.27
C ASN A 19 -10.91 -9.72 -0.34
N GLY A 20 -11.28 -8.42 -0.16
CA GLY A 20 -10.56 -7.26 -0.71
C GLY A 20 -10.96 -6.89 -2.15
N THR A 21 -11.89 -7.62 -2.78
CA THR A 21 -12.42 -7.24 -4.10
C THR A 21 -13.19 -5.94 -3.98
N LYS A 22 -12.84 -4.96 -4.82
CA LYS A 22 -13.52 -3.67 -4.96
C LYS A 22 -14.01 -3.52 -6.39
N ILE A 23 -15.29 -3.18 -6.55
CA ILE A 23 -15.91 -2.88 -7.84
C ILE A 23 -16.30 -1.41 -7.83
N GLN A 24 -15.97 -0.70 -8.91
CA GLN A 24 -16.31 0.69 -9.12
C GLN A 24 -17.13 0.79 -10.41
N GLU A 25 -18.27 1.47 -10.35
CA GLU A 25 -19.21 1.59 -11.46
C GLU A 25 -19.65 3.05 -11.59
N TRP A 26 -19.61 3.59 -12.79
CA TRP A 26 -20.11 4.93 -13.14
C TRP A 26 -20.69 4.94 -14.54
N ASN A 27 -21.36 6.02 -14.94
CA ASN A 27 -21.81 6.21 -16.30
C ASN A 27 -20.62 6.61 -17.19
N ASP A 28 -20.34 5.82 -18.22
CA ASP A 28 -19.18 5.99 -19.11
C ASP A 28 -19.20 7.34 -19.85
N ASP A 29 -20.40 7.86 -20.21
CA ASP A 29 -20.56 9.13 -20.92
C ASP A 29 -20.11 10.34 -20.08
N GLU A 30 -20.19 10.24 -18.76
CA GLU A 30 -19.83 11.30 -17.82
C GLU A 30 -18.38 11.18 -17.30
N GLY A 31 -17.81 9.97 -17.37
CA GLY A 31 -16.57 9.62 -16.69
C GLY A 31 -16.73 9.55 -15.15
N ALA A 32 -15.67 9.14 -14.48
CA ALA A 32 -15.66 9.03 -13.02
C ALA A 32 -15.35 10.36 -12.34
N HIS A 33 -16.19 10.79 -11.41
CA HIS A 33 -16.04 12.00 -10.61
C HIS A 33 -16.22 11.69 -9.12
N PRO A 34 -15.25 11.03 -8.47
CA PRO A 34 -15.35 10.73 -7.04
C PRO A 34 -15.17 11.99 -6.18
N ASP A 35 -15.95 12.09 -5.11
CA ASP A 35 -15.85 13.17 -4.12
C ASP A 35 -14.73 12.93 -3.10
N TYR A 36 -14.38 11.67 -2.86
CA TYR A 36 -13.38 11.21 -1.87
C TYR A 36 -12.45 10.17 -2.49
N PRO A 37 -11.23 10.00 -1.97
CA PRO A 37 -10.38 8.91 -2.39
C PRO A 37 -10.99 7.56 -1.97
N ASN A 38 -10.89 6.56 -2.83
CA ASN A 38 -11.33 5.19 -2.51
C ASN A 38 -10.30 4.43 -1.66
N SER A 39 -9.05 4.85 -1.75
CA SER A 39 -7.96 4.39 -0.90
C SER A 39 -6.89 5.47 -0.75
N MET A 40 -6.18 5.44 0.37
CA MET A 40 -5.10 6.38 0.66
C MET A 40 -3.89 5.68 1.22
N ASP A 41 -2.72 6.05 0.71
CA ASP A 41 -1.45 5.69 1.33
C ASP A 41 -1.12 6.70 2.42
N ILE A 42 -0.93 6.24 3.65
CA ILE A 42 -0.68 7.12 4.80
C ILE A 42 0.61 6.74 5.50
N LYS A 43 1.53 7.68 5.56
CA LYS A 43 2.75 7.59 6.33
C LYS A 43 2.51 8.15 7.74
N ILE A 44 2.58 7.28 8.75
CA ILE A 44 2.33 7.67 10.15
C ILE A 44 3.60 7.82 10.98
N THR A 45 4.75 7.40 10.45
CA THR A 45 6.03 7.49 11.15
C THR A 45 7.22 7.50 10.21
N ASN A 46 8.28 8.21 10.60
CA ASN A 46 9.62 8.10 10.02
C ASN A 46 10.57 7.27 10.89
N TYR A 47 10.12 6.80 12.06
CA TYR A 47 10.93 5.94 12.91
C TYR A 47 11.02 4.53 12.32
N CYS A 48 12.24 4.03 12.14
CA CYS A 48 12.49 2.66 11.70
C CYS A 48 13.94 2.27 11.98
N ASN A 49 14.15 1.07 12.47
CA ASN A 49 15.48 0.49 12.72
C ASN A 49 15.88 -0.60 11.70
N ALA A 50 15.09 -0.85 10.64
CA ALA A 50 15.38 -1.89 9.65
C ALA A 50 16.59 -1.57 8.74
N GLY A 51 16.97 -0.30 8.60
CA GLY A 51 18.19 0.12 7.91
C GLY A 51 18.25 -0.23 6.41
N CYS A 52 17.11 -0.37 5.71
CA CYS A 52 17.08 -0.72 4.29
C CYS A 52 17.84 0.29 3.45
N SER A 53 18.80 -0.18 2.63
CA SER A 53 19.65 0.67 1.77
C SER A 53 18.86 1.40 0.69
N TYR A 54 17.74 0.85 0.23
CA TYR A 54 16.85 1.37 -0.80
C TYR A 54 15.63 2.15 -0.25
N CYS A 55 15.59 2.47 1.05
CA CYS A 55 14.42 3.11 1.66
C CYS A 55 14.15 4.50 1.09
N HIS A 56 13.05 4.65 0.35
CA HIS A 56 12.65 5.91 -0.26
C HIS A 56 12.19 6.98 0.76
N GLU A 57 11.77 6.57 1.97
CA GLU A 57 11.34 7.45 3.05
C GLU A 57 12.51 7.97 3.91
N LYS A 58 13.74 7.49 3.71
CA LYS A 58 14.91 7.77 4.57
C LYS A 58 14.66 7.53 6.07
N SER A 59 13.75 6.63 6.41
CA SER A 59 13.38 6.33 7.79
C SER A 59 14.58 5.86 8.62
N THR A 60 14.69 6.35 9.86
CA THR A 60 15.80 6.08 10.78
C THR A 60 15.31 5.91 12.21
N ILE A 61 16.21 5.51 13.12
CA ILE A 61 15.94 5.44 14.57
C ILE A 61 15.69 6.81 15.23
N ASN A 62 16.01 7.90 14.53
CA ASN A 62 15.75 9.28 14.97
C ASN A 62 14.49 9.86 14.29
N GLY A 63 13.72 9.03 13.58
CA GLY A 63 12.50 9.44 12.91
C GLY A 63 11.41 9.87 13.91
N LYS A 64 10.48 10.69 13.44
CA LYS A 64 9.35 11.19 14.23
C LYS A 64 8.10 10.37 13.96
N HIS A 65 7.19 10.39 14.91
CA HIS A 65 5.82 9.87 14.76
C HIS A 65 4.86 11.03 14.42
N ALA A 66 3.82 10.69 13.67
CA ALA A 66 2.74 11.63 13.35
C ALA A 66 1.83 11.90 14.55
N ASP A 67 1.14 13.03 14.52
CA ASP A 67 -0.02 13.27 15.38
C ASP A 67 -1.26 12.57 14.80
N LEU A 68 -1.59 11.39 15.34
CA LEU A 68 -2.72 10.58 14.87
C LEU A 68 -4.08 11.14 15.32
N GLU A 69 -4.14 11.93 16.37
CA GLU A 69 -5.37 12.63 16.78
C GLU A 69 -5.73 13.69 15.74
N TYR A 70 -4.75 14.48 15.32
CA TYR A 70 -4.94 15.44 14.22
C TYR A 70 -5.34 14.73 12.92
N LEU A 71 -4.65 13.63 12.56
CA LEU A 71 -5.00 12.86 11.37
C LEU A 71 -6.45 12.37 11.41
N LEU A 72 -6.94 11.87 12.55
CA LEU A 72 -8.33 11.45 12.69
C LEU A 72 -9.33 12.60 12.44
N THR A 73 -9.00 13.83 12.80
CA THR A 73 -9.86 14.99 12.50
C THR A 73 -10.03 15.23 10.99
N ILE A 74 -9.01 14.90 10.19
CA ILE A 74 -9.06 14.98 8.72
C ILE A 74 -9.85 13.80 8.13
N LEU A 75 -9.71 12.60 8.70
CA LEU A 75 -10.28 11.36 8.15
C LEU A 75 -11.75 11.11 8.53
N LYS A 76 -12.28 11.81 9.53
CA LYS A 76 -13.60 11.54 10.13
C LYS A 76 -14.79 11.58 9.15
N ASP A 77 -14.67 12.37 8.08
CA ASP A 77 -15.73 12.60 7.09
C ASP A 77 -15.62 11.66 5.86
N LEU A 78 -14.67 10.72 5.89
CA LEU A 78 -14.54 9.71 4.83
C LEU A 78 -15.76 8.79 4.78
N PRO A 79 -16.18 8.37 3.57
CA PRO A 79 -17.20 7.35 3.43
C PRO A 79 -16.80 6.05 4.15
N LYS A 80 -17.75 5.42 4.82
CA LYS A 80 -17.52 4.09 5.43
C LYS A 80 -17.11 3.10 4.35
N GLY A 81 -16.03 2.38 4.59
CA GLY A 81 -15.43 1.45 3.64
C GLY A 81 -14.26 2.03 2.85
N THR A 82 -13.88 3.30 3.06
CA THR A 82 -12.63 3.83 2.51
C THR A 82 -11.44 3.07 3.10
N GLU A 83 -10.49 2.67 2.25
CA GLU A 83 -9.32 1.91 2.66
C GLU A 83 -8.14 2.84 2.95
N LEU A 84 -7.42 2.54 4.03
CA LEU A 84 -6.14 3.16 4.35
C LEU A 84 -5.02 2.14 4.21
N ALA A 85 -4.00 2.43 3.41
CA ALA A 85 -2.74 1.70 3.39
C ALA A 85 -1.75 2.43 4.31
N ILE A 86 -1.62 1.95 5.54
CA ILE A 86 -0.81 2.58 6.58
C ILE A 86 0.61 2.03 6.55
N GLY A 87 1.57 2.93 6.46
CA GLY A 87 2.99 2.59 6.38
C GLY A 87 3.88 3.72 6.89
N GLY A 88 5.05 3.83 6.25
CA GLY A 88 6.10 4.80 6.57
C GLY A 88 7.38 4.13 7.01
N GLY A 89 7.89 4.44 8.20
CA GLY A 89 8.98 3.71 8.84
C GLY A 89 8.53 2.34 9.33
N ASN A 90 8.61 2.08 10.64
CA ASN A 90 7.95 0.90 11.23
C ASN A 90 6.68 1.35 11.95
N PRO A 91 5.48 1.13 11.39
CA PRO A 91 4.24 1.58 12.01
C PRO A 91 3.96 0.89 13.35
N LEU A 92 4.53 -0.32 13.60
CA LEU A 92 4.38 -1.04 14.86
C LEU A 92 5.04 -0.34 16.06
N ASP A 93 5.98 0.58 15.80
CA ASP A 93 6.61 1.38 16.85
C ASP A 93 5.84 2.68 17.16
N HIS A 94 4.74 2.97 16.44
CA HIS A 94 3.95 4.16 16.73
C HIS A 94 3.17 3.98 18.03
N PRO A 95 3.39 4.82 19.06
CA PRO A 95 2.85 4.60 20.41
C PRO A 95 1.32 4.61 20.48
N LYS A 96 0.65 5.31 19.56
CA LYS A 96 -0.82 5.41 19.49
C LYS A 96 -1.44 4.56 18.38
N LEU A 97 -0.71 3.57 17.81
CA LEU A 97 -1.21 2.78 16.67
C LEU A 97 -2.52 2.06 17.01
N LEU A 98 -2.58 1.37 18.15
CA LEU A 98 -3.75 0.58 18.55
C LEU A 98 -5.00 1.46 18.74
N GLU A 99 -4.82 2.61 19.39
CA GLU A 99 -5.88 3.60 19.60
C GLU A 99 -6.40 4.14 18.26
N PHE A 100 -5.49 4.55 17.38
CA PHE A 100 -5.84 5.02 16.04
C PHE A 100 -6.62 4.00 15.22
N LEU A 101 -6.18 2.73 15.20
CA LEU A 101 -6.87 1.66 14.48
C LEU A 101 -8.26 1.37 15.07
N THR A 102 -8.42 1.52 16.38
CA THR A 102 -9.71 1.36 17.07
C THR A 102 -10.67 2.46 16.66
N GLU A 103 -10.21 3.71 16.59
CA GLU A 103 -11.01 4.83 16.11
C GLU A 103 -11.37 4.68 14.62
N CYS A 104 -10.42 4.27 13.75
CA CYS A 104 -10.70 3.98 12.34
C CYS A 104 -11.85 2.97 12.20
N LYS A 105 -11.82 1.89 13.00
CA LYS A 105 -12.92 0.91 13.00
C LYS A 105 -14.24 1.53 13.45
N THR A 106 -14.22 2.39 14.46
CA THR A 106 -15.42 3.06 15.00
C THR A 106 -16.09 3.94 13.96
N ILE A 107 -15.32 4.69 13.19
CA ILE A 107 -15.84 5.54 12.10
C ILE A 107 -16.10 4.75 10.80
N GLY A 108 -15.74 3.47 10.74
CA GLY A 108 -16.04 2.57 9.61
C GLY A 108 -15.03 2.60 8.47
N ILE A 109 -13.83 3.09 8.72
CA ILE A 109 -12.68 3.05 7.80
C ILE A 109 -12.03 1.66 7.86
N ILE A 110 -11.39 1.25 6.76
CA ILE A 110 -10.75 -0.07 6.60
C ILE A 110 -9.22 0.10 6.56
N PRO A 111 -8.52 -0.04 7.71
CA PRO A 111 -7.07 0.03 7.73
C PRO A 111 -6.44 -1.25 7.18
N ASN A 112 -5.40 -1.08 6.37
CA ASN A 112 -4.43 -2.10 5.99
C ASN A 112 -3.06 -1.63 6.47
N LEU A 113 -2.22 -2.52 6.95
CA LEU A 113 -0.92 -2.17 7.53
C LEU A 113 0.21 -2.78 6.70
N THR A 114 1.26 -2.02 6.44
CA THR A 114 2.46 -2.53 5.77
C THR A 114 3.64 -2.56 6.75
N VAL A 115 4.28 -3.71 6.85
CA VAL A 115 5.45 -3.94 7.72
C VAL A 115 6.60 -4.57 6.94
N ASN A 116 7.82 -4.46 7.45
CA ASN A 116 8.97 -5.12 6.85
C ASN A 116 9.21 -6.49 7.51
N TYR A 117 9.50 -7.50 6.69
CA TYR A 117 9.83 -8.86 7.12
C TYR A 117 10.94 -8.90 8.20
N LYS A 118 11.90 -7.98 8.14
CA LYS A 118 13.00 -7.89 9.13
C LYS A 118 12.52 -7.69 10.57
N HIS A 119 11.32 -7.14 10.77
CA HIS A 119 10.73 -6.96 12.09
C HIS A 119 10.05 -8.22 12.62
N LEU A 120 9.79 -9.20 11.74
CA LEU A 120 8.99 -10.41 12.01
C LEU A 120 9.84 -11.69 12.05
N SER A 121 11.08 -11.62 11.57
CA SER A 121 11.96 -12.79 11.47
C SER A 121 13.11 -12.72 12.50
N PRO A 122 13.27 -13.75 13.34
CA PRO A 122 14.29 -13.78 14.39
C PRO A 122 15.73 -13.81 13.91
N VAL A 123 15.97 -13.96 12.59
CA VAL A 123 17.32 -13.84 12.04
C VAL A 123 17.81 -12.39 11.99
N TYR A 124 16.91 -11.40 12.17
CA TYR A 124 17.25 -9.99 12.16
C TYR A 124 17.23 -9.38 13.57
N LEU A 125 18.18 -8.48 13.84
CA LEU A 125 18.27 -7.76 15.12
C LEU A 125 17.05 -6.85 15.40
N THR A 126 16.25 -6.58 14.40
CA THR A 126 15.03 -5.74 14.50
C THR A 126 13.79 -6.53 14.86
N PHE A 127 13.90 -7.86 14.96
CA PHE A 127 12.80 -8.74 15.34
C PHE A 127 12.31 -8.48 16.77
N LYS A 128 10.99 -8.49 16.93
CA LYS A 128 10.33 -8.56 18.23
C LYS A 128 9.14 -9.51 18.13
N GLN A 129 9.06 -10.48 19.02
CA GLN A 129 7.92 -11.40 19.11
C GLN A 129 6.61 -10.62 19.34
N ASP A 130 6.65 -9.58 20.15
CA ASP A 130 5.50 -8.70 20.43
C ASP A 130 4.88 -8.10 19.16
N TYR A 131 5.64 -7.90 18.07
CA TYR A 131 5.11 -7.42 16.81
C TYR A 131 4.24 -8.49 16.12
N VAL A 132 4.67 -9.75 16.13
CA VAL A 132 3.90 -10.87 15.58
C VAL A 132 2.60 -11.03 16.36
N ASP A 133 2.70 -11.00 17.70
CA ASP A 133 1.55 -11.13 18.61
C ASP A 133 0.56 -9.97 18.42
N LEU A 134 1.08 -8.74 18.31
CA LEU A 134 0.27 -7.55 18.01
C LEU A 134 -0.45 -7.68 16.66
N LEU A 135 0.25 -8.07 15.60
CA LEU A 135 -0.35 -8.23 14.25
C LEU A 135 -1.42 -9.31 14.25
N ASN A 136 -1.21 -10.46 14.89
CA ASN A 136 -2.25 -11.48 15.05
C ASN A 136 -3.48 -10.93 15.79
N LYS A 137 -3.27 -10.17 16.87
CA LYS A 137 -4.35 -9.50 17.60
C LYS A 137 -5.11 -8.52 16.69
N LEU A 138 -4.41 -7.67 15.93
CA LEU A 138 -5.01 -6.69 15.04
C LEU A 138 -5.87 -7.36 13.96
N LEU A 139 -5.36 -8.42 13.32
CA LEU A 139 -6.08 -9.21 12.33
C LEU A 139 -7.30 -9.94 12.93
N ASN A 140 -7.13 -10.58 14.09
CA ASN A 140 -8.19 -11.35 14.74
C ASN A 140 -9.33 -10.46 15.22
N GLN A 141 -9.02 -9.26 15.70
CA GLN A 141 -10.00 -8.26 16.13
C GLN A 141 -10.56 -7.40 14.97
N GLN A 142 -10.09 -7.63 13.73
CA GLN A 142 -10.45 -6.83 12.56
C GLN A 142 -10.19 -5.32 12.78
N LEU A 143 -9.08 -4.98 13.42
CA LEU A 143 -8.56 -3.62 13.50
C LEU A 143 -7.72 -3.28 12.28
N ILE A 144 -7.21 -4.30 11.58
CA ILE A 144 -6.71 -4.24 10.21
C ILE A 144 -7.38 -5.35 9.39
N TYR A 145 -7.58 -5.09 8.09
CA TYR A 145 -8.18 -6.04 7.16
C TYR A 145 -7.13 -6.72 6.28
N GLY A 146 -6.07 -6.02 5.93
CA GLY A 146 -4.93 -6.54 5.17
C GLY A 146 -3.61 -6.25 5.86
N LEU A 147 -2.67 -7.18 5.72
CA LEU A 147 -1.29 -7.07 6.17
C LEU A 147 -0.35 -7.23 4.98
N GLY A 148 0.26 -6.12 4.56
CA GLY A 148 1.37 -6.12 3.60
C GLY A 148 2.68 -6.45 4.31
N ILE A 149 3.42 -7.43 3.81
CA ILE A 149 4.75 -7.76 4.32
C ILE A 149 5.78 -7.57 3.22
N SER A 150 6.64 -6.57 3.35
CA SER A 150 7.78 -6.37 2.44
C SER A 150 8.82 -7.44 2.69
N ILE A 151 8.98 -8.37 1.75
CA ILE A 151 9.82 -9.56 1.87
C ILE A 151 11.15 -9.41 1.11
N PRO A 152 12.28 -9.97 1.63
CA PRO A 152 13.51 -10.16 0.88
C PRO A 152 13.45 -11.43 0.04
N ASP A 153 14.40 -11.64 -0.88
CA ASP A 153 14.44 -12.83 -1.75
C ASP A 153 14.68 -14.14 -0.97
N ASP A 154 15.35 -14.02 0.17
CA ASP A 154 15.65 -15.15 1.06
C ASP A 154 14.60 -15.35 2.17
N PHE A 155 13.39 -14.74 2.05
CA PHE A 155 12.34 -14.92 3.04
C PHE A 155 12.00 -16.41 3.29
N GLU A 156 11.58 -16.71 4.50
CA GLU A 156 11.23 -18.06 4.92
C GLU A 156 9.77 -18.17 5.39
N ASP A 157 9.09 -19.22 4.97
CA ASP A 157 7.66 -19.41 5.25
C ASP A 157 7.34 -19.60 6.75
N TYR A 158 8.33 -19.97 7.58
CA TYR A 158 8.09 -20.09 9.01
C TYR A 158 7.62 -18.78 9.67
N VAL A 159 8.06 -17.62 9.14
CA VAL A 159 7.60 -16.30 9.61
C VAL A 159 6.12 -16.13 9.33
N ILE A 160 5.70 -16.53 8.13
CA ILE A 160 4.29 -16.41 7.70
C ILE A 160 3.41 -17.43 8.44
N ASN A 161 3.98 -18.59 8.78
CA ASN A 161 3.27 -19.63 9.51
C ASN A 161 2.93 -19.24 10.96
N GLN A 162 3.48 -18.14 11.48
CA GLN A 162 3.11 -17.58 12.78
C GLN A 162 1.77 -16.82 12.76
N PHE A 163 1.19 -16.57 11.57
CA PHE A 163 -0.08 -15.85 11.44
C PHE A 163 -1.27 -16.80 11.29
N ASP A 164 -2.34 -16.54 12.03
CA ASP A 164 -3.59 -17.30 11.98
C ASP A 164 -4.35 -17.04 10.68
N LYS A 165 -4.39 -15.78 10.23
CA LYS A 165 -5.16 -15.31 9.06
C LYS A 165 -4.28 -15.04 7.86
N LYS A 166 -3.76 -16.08 7.22
CA LYS A 166 -2.88 -15.98 6.06
C LYS A 166 -3.58 -15.37 4.83
N ASP A 167 -4.89 -15.56 4.68
CA ASP A 167 -5.66 -14.99 3.57
C ASP A 167 -5.70 -13.46 3.56
N ASN A 168 -5.40 -12.82 4.71
CA ASN A 168 -5.31 -11.37 4.84
C ASN A 168 -3.90 -10.82 4.57
N ILE A 169 -2.91 -11.71 4.29
CA ILE A 169 -1.52 -11.31 4.02
C ILE A 169 -1.32 -11.12 2.52
N VAL A 170 -0.55 -10.08 2.17
CA VAL A 170 -0.08 -9.78 0.82
C VAL A 170 1.43 -9.57 0.88
N TYR A 171 2.20 -10.32 0.11
CA TYR A 171 3.62 -10.05 -0.03
C TYR A 171 3.83 -8.77 -0.83
N HIS A 172 4.72 -7.91 -0.34
CA HIS A 172 5.18 -6.73 -1.08
C HIS A 172 6.60 -6.99 -1.58
N VAL A 173 6.80 -6.90 -2.88
CA VAL A 173 8.11 -6.99 -3.53
C VAL A 173 8.37 -5.71 -4.32
N ILE A 174 9.62 -5.29 -4.40
CA ILE A 174 10.04 -4.10 -5.13
C ILE A 174 10.83 -4.56 -6.35
N ALA A 175 10.26 -4.39 -7.54
CA ALA A 175 10.98 -4.64 -8.78
C ALA A 175 12.25 -3.77 -8.83
N GLY A 176 13.38 -4.35 -9.18
CA GLY A 176 14.70 -3.69 -9.12
C GLY A 176 15.43 -3.85 -7.78
N VAL A 177 14.76 -4.34 -6.72
CA VAL A 177 15.39 -4.74 -5.44
C VAL A 177 15.30 -6.24 -5.27
N ASN A 178 14.10 -6.79 -5.47
CA ASN A 178 13.89 -8.24 -5.48
C ASN A 178 14.12 -8.79 -6.88
N GLU A 179 14.71 -9.97 -6.97
CA GLU A 179 14.83 -10.71 -8.23
C GLU A 179 13.47 -11.27 -8.68
N LEU A 180 13.24 -11.36 -9.99
CA LEU A 180 12.00 -11.93 -10.54
C LEU A 180 11.74 -13.37 -10.06
N SER A 181 12.80 -14.13 -9.79
CA SER A 181 12.77 -15.50 -9.27
C SER A 181 11.98 -15.65 -7.97
N ILE A 182 11.84 -14.57 -7.16
CA ILE A 182 11.04 -14.54 -5.93
C ILE A 182 9.59 -14.98 -6.18
N LEU A 183 9.05 -14.69 -7.37
CA LEU A 183 7.68 -15.09 -7.72
C LEU A 183 7.50 -16.61 -7.79
N SER A 184 8.55 -17.36 -8.14
CA SER A 184 8.54 -18.84 -8.06
C SER A 184 8.41 -19.30 -6.61
N LYS A 185 9.11 -18.66 -5.69
CA LYS A 185 9.04 -18.97 -4.26
C LYS A 185 7.67 -18.62 -3.67
N ILE A 186 7.12 -17.43 -4.04
CA ILE A 186 5.77 -17.02 -3.64
C ILE A 186 4.70 -18.00 -4.15
N LYS A 187 4.86 -18.53 -5.35
CA LYS A 187 3.94 -19.53 -5.92
C LYS A 187 3.84 -20.78 -5.05
N GLU A 188 4.91 -21.20 -4.40
CA GLU A 188 4.94 -22.38 -3.51
C GLU A 188 4.62 -22.03 -2.04
N SER A 189 4.69 -20.75 -1.65
CA SER A 189 4.43 -20.26 -0.29
C SER A 189 2.95 -20.40 0.13
N PRO A 190 2.60 -20.39 1.43
CA PRO A 190 1.23 -20.38 1.92
C PRO A 190 0.40 -19.16 1.46
N VAL A 191 1.05 -18.02 1.21
CA VAL A 191 0.41 -16.79 0.71
C VAL A 191 0.64 -16.66 -0.79
N LYS A 192 -0.43 -16.53 -1.57
CA LYS A 192 -0.39 -16.44 -3.04
C LYS A 192 -0.65 -15.03 -3.58
N LYS A 193 -0.84 -14.04 -2.71
CA LYS A 193 -1.10 -12.66 -3.08
C LYS A 193 0.20 -11.86 -3.02
N CYS A 194 0.50 -11.14 -4.08
CA CYS A 194 1.70 -10.32 -4.18
C CYS A 194 1.40 -8.96 -4.80
N LEU A 195 1.80 -7.89 -4.11
CA LEU A 195 1.83 -6.53 -4.64
C LEU A 195 3.25 -6.23 -5.13
N ILE A 196 3.37 -5.97 -6.43
CA ILE A 196 4.61 -5.53 -7.05
C ILE A 196 4.67 -4.02 -7.01
N LEU A 197 5.68 -3.50 -6.35
CA LEU A 197 5.97 -2.08 -6.21
C LEU A 197 7.07 -1.67 -7.19
N GLY A 198 6.91 -0.52 -7.81
CA GLY A 198 7.96 0.07 -8.63
C GLY A 198 9.12 0.59 -7.78
N TYR A 199 10.31 0.62 -8.39
CA TYR A 199 11.51 1.17 -7.76
C TYR A 199 11.43 2.69 -7.64
N LYS A 200 11.52 3.20 -6.42
CA LYS A 200 11.44 4.64 -6.12
C LYS A 200 12.84 5.24 -5.98
N GLN A 201 13.26 6.05 -6.96
CA GLN A 201 14.52 6.80 -6.93
C GLN A 201 14.41 8.05 -6.03
N TYR A 202 14.05 7.83 -4.76
CA TYR A 202 13.90 8.86 -3.73
C TYR A 202 14.55 8.40 -2.45
N GLY A 203 14.94 9.33 -1.63
CA GLY A 203 15.53 9.00 -0.35
C GLY A 203 16.86 8.27 -0.50
N ARG A 204 17.02 7.14 0.19
CA ARG A 204 18.19 6.25 0.01
C ARG A 204 18.11 5.45 -1.30
N GLY A 205 16.91 5.29 -1.88
CA GLY A 205 16.75 4.66 -3.19
C GLY A 205 17.46 5.41 -4.32
N GLU A 206 17.67 6.73 -4.19
CA GLU A 206 18.42 7.52 -5.16
C GLU A 206 19.89 7.09 -5.22
N THR A 207 20.53 6.91 -4.07
CA THR A 207 21.94 6.47 -3.98
C THR A 207 22.11 4.96 -4.16
N TYR A 208 21.08 4.18 -3.95
CA TYR A 208 21.10 2.72 -4.17
C TYR A 208 20.93 2.36 -5.65
N TYR A 209 20.35 3.24 -6.46
CA TYR A 209 20.14 3.00 -7.88
C TYR A 209 21.47 2.76 -8.61
N SER A 210 21.55 1.65 -9.29
CA SER A 210 22.77 1.16 -9.95
C SER A 210 22.41 0.45 -11.25
N GLU A 211 23.42 0.02 -12.01
CA GLU A 211 23.21 -0.79 -13.22
C GLU A 211 22.56 -2.15 -12.91
N GLU A 212 22.84 -2.72 -11.72
CA GLU A 212 22.21 -3.95 -11.26
C GLU A 212 20.70 -3.77 -11.06
N VAL A 213 20.28 -2.65 -10.44
CA VAL A 213 18.85 -2.31 -10.28
C VAL A 213 18.18 -2.16 -11.63
N LYS A 214 18.83 -1.51 -12.58
CA LYS A 214 18.32 -1.31 -13.94
C LYS A 214 18.16 -2.65 -14.67
N ASN A 215 19.18 -3.50 -14.65
CA ASN A 215 19.15 -4.83 -15.26
C ASN A 215 18.06 -5.70 -14.63
N CYS A 216 17.88 -5.61 -13.32
CA CYS A 216 16.80 -6.30 -12.62
C CYS A 216 15.42 -5.81 -13.08
N LEU A 217 15.20 -4.49 -13.23
CA LEU A 217 13.96 -3.94 -13.77
C LEU A 217 13.69 -4.40 -15.22
N GLU A 218 14.72 -4.50 -16.04
CA GLU A 218 14.61 -5.03 -17.41
C GLU A 218 14.21 -6.52 -17.40
N ASP A 219 14.81 -7.34 -16.52
CA ASP A 219 14.42 -8.74 -16.36
C ASP A 219 12.95 -8.87 -15.95
N TRP A 220 12.51 -8.09 -14.96
CA TRP A 220 11.10 -8.02 -14.58
C TRP A 220 10.21 -7.65 -15.76
N SER A 221 10.56 -6.58 -16.50
CA SER A 221 9.77 -6.11 -17.63
C SER A 221 9.68 -7.11 -18.77
N CYS A 222 10.75 -7.87 -19.05
CA CYS A 222 10.78 -8.85 -20.14
C CYS A 222 10.15 -10.20 -19.80
N ASN A 223 10.27 -10.64 -18.54
CA ASN A 223 10.00 -12.04 -18.16
C ASN A 223 8.82 -12.21 -17.20
N LEU A 224 8.18 -11.14 -16.72
CA LEU A 224 7.04 -11.20 -15.79
C LEU A 224 5.84 -11.98 -16.35
N GLY A 225 5.66 -11.99 -17.68
CA GLY A 225 4.53 -12.65 -18.35
C GLY A 225 4.37 -14.13 -18.00
N GLN A 226 5.47 -14.83 -17.65
CA GLN A 226 5.41 -16.22 -17.23
C GLN A 226 4.67 -16.46 -15.91
N TYR A 227 4.48 -15.41 -15.08
CA TYR A 227 3.81 -15.47 -13.78
C TYR A 227 2.40 -14.87 -13.79
N ILE A 228 2.10 -13.98 -14.74
CA ILE A 228 0.76 -13.38 -14.91
C ILE A 228 -0.26 -14.51 -15.08
N LYS A 229 -1.41 -14.39 -14.38
CA LYS A 229 -2.48 -15.41 -14.31
C LYS A 229 -2.13 -16.71 -13.55
N LYS A 230 -0.90 -16.85 -13.01
CA LYS A 230 -0.48 -18.01 -12.20
C LYS A 230 -0.40 -17.71 -10.71
N ILE A 231 -0.25 -16.43 -10.35
CA ILE A 231 -0.19 -15.90 -8.99
C ILE A 231 -1.17 -14.71 -8.94
N HIS A 232 -1.73 -14.42 -7.79
CA HIS A 232 -2.56 -13.22 -7.60
C HIS A 232 -1.65 -11.98 -7.49
N LEU A 233 -1.33 -11.39 -8.64
CA LEU A 233 -0.49 -10.20 -8.74
C LEU A 233 -1.33 -8.94 -8.74
N SER A 234 -0.88 -7.94 -8.01
CA SER A 234 -1.31 -6.55 -8.10
C SER A 234 -0.10 -5.63 -8.26
N PHE A 235 -0.32 -4.42 -8.74
CA PHE A 235 0.73 -3.49 -9.13
C PHE A 235 0.41 -2.09 -8.62
N ASP A 236 1.41 -1.36 -8.11
CA ASP A 236 1.26 0.08 -7.96
C ASP A 236 1.44 0.80 -9.31
N ASN A 237 1.00 2.06 -9.40
CA ASN A 237 1.07 2.81 -10.65
C ASN A 237 2.50 3.01 -11.16
N LEU A 238 3.49 3.00 -10.28
CA LEU A 238 4.88 3.12 -10.67
C LEU A 238 5.37 1.83 -11.35
N SER A 239 5.06 0.66 -10.79
CA SER A 239 5.41 -0.63 -11.38
C SER A 239 4.69 -0.89 -12.70
N LEU A 240 3.40 -0.47 -12.82
CA LEU A 240 2.67 -0.54 -14.10
C LEU A 240 3.45 0.13 -15.23
N LYS A 241 4.04 1.31 -14.95
CA LYS A 241 4.83 2.08 -15.93
C LYS A 241 6.22 1.49 -16.14
N GLN A 242 6.96 1.21 -15.06
CA GLN A 242 8.35 0.75 -15.14
C GLN A 242 8.48 -0.62 -15.81
N LEU A 243 7.49 -1.50 -15.58
CA LEU A 243 7.50 -2.87 -16.11
C LEU A 243 6.64 -3.02 -17.39
N ASN A 244 6.05 -1.93 -17.89
CA ASN A 244 5.19 -1.92 -19.07
C ASN A 244 4.11 -3.03 -19.03
N ILE A 245 3.37 -3.10 -17.91
CA ILE A 245 2.43 -4.21 -17.63
C ILE A 245 1.35 -4.34 -18.72
N LYS A 246 0.96 -3.23 -19.37
CA LYS A 246 -0.04 -3.25 -20.45
C LYS A 246 0.32 -4.23 -21.57
N GLN A 247 1.62 -4.47 -21.84
CA GLN A 247 2.06 -5.41 -22.88
C GLN A 247 1.61 -6.86 -22.65
N TYR A 248 1.25 -7.23 -21.42
CA TYR A 248 0.86 -8.57 -21.02
C TYR A 248 -0.66 -8.78 -20.96
N LEU A 249 -1.44 -7.75 -21.18
CA LEU A 249 -2.90 -7.74 -21.07
C LEU A 249 -3.53 -7.37 -22.40
N THR A 250 -4.73 -7.88 -22.68
CA THR A 250 -5.57 -7.36 -23.75
C THR A 250 -6.10 -5.96 -23.37
N ASP A 251 -6.55 -5.18 -24.36
CA ASP A 251 -7.16 -3.88 -24.06
C ASP A 251 -8.38 -4.03 -23.16
N GLU A 252 -9.21 -5.06 -23.36
CA GLU A 252 -10.37 -5.36 -22.50
C GLU A 252 -9.95 -5.68 -21.05
N GLU A 253 -8.88 -6.48 -20.86
CA GLU A 253 -8.34 -6.78 -19.53
C GLU A 253 -7.76 -5.50 -18.90
N TRP A 254 -7.06 -4.68 -19.69
CA TRP A 254 -6.52 -3.42 -19.19
C TRP A 254 -7.63 -2.48 -18.70
N ASP A 255 -8.64 -2.24 -19.52
CA ASP A 255 -9.77 -1.35 -19.20
C ASP A 255 -10.56 -1.84 -17.98
N ARG A 256 -10.61 -3.18 -17.80
CA ARG A 256 -11.27 -3.79 -16.64
C ARG A 256 -10.51 -3.65 -15.34
N PHE A 257 -9.18 -3.71 -15.35
CA PHE A 257 -8.35 -3.79 -14.14
C PHE A 257 -7.57 -2.52 -13.82
N TYR A 258 -7.40 -1.63 -14.78
CA TYR A 258 -6.71 -0.37 -14.55
C TYR A 258 -7.59 0.62 -13.79
N CYS A 259 -7.18 0.95 -12.56
CA CYS A 259 -7.94 1.82 -11.67
C CYS A 259 -7.60 3.31 -11.81
N GLY A 260 -7.00 3.74 -12.93
CA GLY A 260 -6.63 5.14 -13.16
C GLY A 260 -5.24 5.51 -12.64
N THR A 261 -4.81 6.73 -12.94
CA THR A 261 -3.53 7.28 -12.50
C THR A 261 -3.56 7.71 -11.04
N ASP A 262 -2.38 8.00 -10.47
CA ASP A 262 -2.27 8.63 -9.14
C ASP A 262 -3.16 9.87 -9.07
N GLY A 263 -3.91 10.03 -7.99
CA GLY A 263 -4.81 11.16 -7.78
C GLY A 263 -6.21 11.01 -8.37
N ALA A 264 -6.46 10.04 -9.28
CA ALA A 264 -7.81 9.82 -9.84
C ALA A 264 -8.78 9.26 -8.79
N PHE A 265 -8.37 8.22 -8.08
CA PHE A 265 -9.13 7.54 -7.03
C PHE A 265 -8.35 7.37 -5.72
N THR A 266 -7.08 7.75 -5.73
CA THR A 266 -6.14 7.55 -4.63
C THR A 266 -5.45 8.84 -4.27
N MET A 267 -4.88 8.91 -3.07
CA MET A 267 -3.99 9.99 -2.66
C MET A 267 -3.00 9.52 -1.60
N TYR A 268 -1.97 10.32 -1.36
CA TYR A 268 -0.97 10.11 -0.33
C TYR A 268 -1.04 11.17 0.76
N ILE A 269 -0.90 10.75 2.02
CA ILE A 269 -0.74 11.64 3.18
C ILE A 269 0.57 11.30 3.90
N ASP A 270 1.46 12.28 4.02
CA ASP A 270 2.57 12.29 4.96
C ASP A 270 2.10 12.95 6.25
N ALA A 271 1.59 12.14 7.20
CA ALA A 271 1.07 12.68 8.45
C ALA A 271 2.19 13.16 9.39
N VAL A 272 3.44 12.72 9.17
CA VAL A 272 4.61 13.18 9.95
C VAL A 272 4.96 14.63 9.60
N GLU A 273 4.96 14.94 8.30
CA GLU A 273 5.28 16.28 7.79
C GLU A 273 4.01 17.14 7.58
N GLN A 274 2.84 16.59 7.88
CA GLN A 274 1.52 17.22 7.64
C GLN A 274 1.36 17.71 6.20
N LYS A 275 1.64 16.83 5.24
CA LYS A 275 1.55 17.09 3.81
C LYS A 275 0.67 16.07 3.11
N TYR A 276 0.09 16.45 1.97
CA TYR A 276 -0.57 15.52 1.06
C TYR A 276 -0.07 15.68 -0.38
N ALA A 277 -0.27 14.65 -1.20
CA ALA A 277 0.12 14.62 -2.60
C ALA A 277 -0.70 13.58 -3.38
N MET A 278 -0.55 13.54 -4.71
CA MET A 278 -1.13 12.49 -5.56
C MET A 278 -0.57 11.11 -5.24
N SER A 279 0.74 11.03 -4.95
CA SER A 279 1.45 9.81 -4.53
C SER A 279 2.64 10.16 -3.65
N SER A 280 3.24 9.16 -3.01
CA SER A 280 4.43 9.34 -2.14
C SER A 280 5.65 9.90 -2.90
N THR A 281 5.71 9.70 -4.22
CA THR A 281 6.80 10.14 -5.08
C THR A 281 6.51 11.44 -5.83
N ASN A 282 5.31 12.00 -5.70
CA ASN A 282 4.99 13.27 -6.32
C ASN A 282 5.81 14.40 -5.69
N PRO A 283 6.52 15.23 -6.49
CA PRO A 283 7.32 16.33 -5.97
C PRO A 283 6.46 17.46 -5.38
N ASN A 284 5.23 17.63 -5.88
CA ASN A 284 4.29 18.64 -5.40
C ASN A 284 3.58 18.12 -4.16
N LYS A 285 3.95 18.65 -2.99
CA LYS A 285 3.34 18.34 -1.70
C LYS A 285 2.72 19.59 -1.12
N TYR A 286 1.49 19.47 -0.64
CA TYR A 286 0.66 20.55 -0.11
C TYR A 286 0.47 20.39 1.39
N ASP A 287 0.19 21.50 2.10
CA ASP A 287 -0.09 21.44 3.54
C ASP A 287 -1.40 20.70 3.82
N LEU A 288 -1.37 19.77 4.76
CA LEU A 288 -2.54 18.98 5.17
C LEU A 288 -3.45 19.83 6.06
N VAL A 289 -4.24 20.69 5.42
CA VAL A 289 -5.17 21.62 6.08
C VAL A 289 -6.53 21.57 5.38
N GLY A 290 -7.60 21.59 6.15
CA GLY A 290 -8.98 21.54 5.64
C GLY A 290 -9.61 20.16 5.81
N ASP A 291 -10.76 19.96 5.19
CA ASP A 291 -11.47 18.69 5.16
C ASP A 291 -10.98 17.79 4.01
N ILE A 292 -11.16 16.50 4.17
CA ILE A 292 -10.63 15.49 3.22
C ILE A 292 -11.25 15.61 1.81
N LYS A 293 -12.49 16.06 1.70
CA LYS A 293 -13.16 16.28 0.40
C LYS A 293 -12.50 17.41 -0.38
N SER A 294 -12.23 18.54 0.28
CA SER A 294 -11.54 19.69 -0.32
C SER A 294 -10.09 19.34 -0.70
N ILE A 295 -9.39 18.60 0.17
CA ILE A 295 -8.03 18.10 -0.07
C ILE A 295 -8.02 17.21 -1.31
N PHE A 296 -8.94 16.24 -1.41
CA PHE A 296 -9.01 15.34 -2.55
C PHE A 296 -9.43 16.04 -3.85
N SER A 297 -10.36 16.99 -3.77
CA SER A 297 -10.74 17.82 -4.92
C SER A 297 -9.55 18.57 -5.52
N ASN A 298 -8.65 19.11 -4.68
CA ASN A 298 -7.41 19.73 -5.15
C ASN A 298 -6.50 18.72 -5.88
N ILE A 299 -6.36 17.49 -5.35
CA ILE A 299 -5.59 16.41 -6.00
C ILE A 299 -6.23 16.04 -7.34
N ASN A 300 -7.53 15.73 -7.34
CA ASN A 300 -8.24 15.24 -8.52
C ASN A 300 -8.28 16.26 -9.67
N SER A 301 -8.33 17.56 -9.36
CA SER A 301 -8.28 18.62 -10.37
C SER A 301 -6.96 18.65 -11.17
N GLN A 302 -5.87 18.15 -10.59
CA GLN A 302 -4.55 18.09 -11.26
C GLN A 302 -4.43 16.91 -12.23
N VAL A 303 -5.23 15.86 -12.05
CA VAL A 303 -5.25 14.68 -12.95
C VAL A 303 -5.86 15.03 -14.31
N LYS A 304 -6.73 16.04 -14.35
CA LYS A 304 -7.48 16.46 -15.55
C LYS A 304 -6.73 17.45 -16.42
N GLN A 305 -5.55 17.89 -16.02
CA GLN A 305 -4.66 18.77 -16.79
C GLN A 305 -3.58 17.96 -17.52
#